data_acd8a8a2d3ed664e302c403168a174b4
#
_entry.id   acd8a8a2d3ed664e302c403168a174b4
#
_cell.length_a   1.000
_cell.length_b   1.000
_cell.length_c   1.000
_cell.angle_alpha   90.00
_cell.angle_beta   90.00
_cell.angle_gamma   90.00
#
_symmetry.space_group_name_H-M   'P 1'
#
loop_
_entity.id
_entity.type
_entity.pdbx_description
1 polymer ?
#
loop_
_entity_poly.entity_id
_entity_poly.type
_entity_poly.pdbx_seq_one_letter_code
_entity_poly.pdbx_strand_id
1 'polypeptide(L)'
;NMCMEYSVGLFLYNFLIRNKSIGPYASEIDLYEAELGDIIQLGGNNGYYHTMIITGFESYGNDNAILISTHTYDANQRPLNTYIYEKLRCLHIEGFRIF
;
A
#
# COMPACT_ATOMS: atom_id res chain seq x y z
N ASN A 1 -8.99 9.95 12.79
CA ASN A 1 -10.24 9.22 13.02
C ASN A 1 -10.23 7.89 12.27
N MET A 2 -10.37 6.80 13.01
CA MET A 2 -10.25 5.45 12.45
C MET A 2 -11.34 5.14 11.42
N CYS A 3 -12.56 5.65 11.60
CA CYS A 3 -13.63 5.43 10.63
C CYS A 3 -13.30 6.07 9.28
N MET A 4 -12.69 7.25 9.28
CA MET A 4 -12.26 7.90 8.06
C MET A 4 -11.14 7.11 7.38
N GLU A 5 -10.22 6.57 8.16
CA GLU A 5 -9.12 5.79 7.62
C GLU A 5 -9.62 4.52 6.93
N TYR A 6 -10.56 3.81 7.55
CA TYR A 6 -11.17 2.64 6.93
C TYR A 6 -11.88 3.01 5.64
N SER A 7 -12.65 4.10 5.65
CA SER A 7 -13.39 4.54 4.48
C SER A 7 -12.48 4.93 3.33
N VAL A 8 -11.41 5.68 3.63
CA VAL A 8 -10.46 6.11 2.62
C VAL A 8 -9.73 4.91 2.02
N GLY A 9 -9.30 3.97 2.87
CA GLY A 9 -8.62 2.77 2.40
C GLY A 9 -9.48 1.92 1.48
N LEU A 10 -10.75 1.75 1.84
CA LEU A 10 -11.68 0.99 1.03
C LEU A 10 -11.97 1.70 -0.29
N PHE A 11 -12.16 3.01 -0.25
CA PHE A 11 -12.41 3.79 -1.44
C PHE A 11 -11.23 3.69 -2.41
N LEU A 12 -10.01 3.86 -1.91
CA LEU A 12 -8.82 3.79 -2.74
C LEU A 12 -8.66 2.41 -3.37
N TYR A 13 -8.85 1.36 -2.58
CA TYR A 13 -8.77 -0.01 -3.08
C TYR A 13 -9.77 -0.23 -4.21
N ASN A 14 -11.03 0.09 -3.97
CA ASN A 14 -12.08 -0.12 -4.95
C ASN A 14 -11.85 0.72 -6.20
N PHE A 15 -11.40 1.96 -6.04
CA PHE A 15 -11.10 2.83 -7.17
C PHE A 15 -10.03 2.22 -8.06
N LEU A 16 -8.90 1.83 -7.46
CA LEU A 16 -7.77 1.33 -8.23
C LEU A 16 -8.05 0.00 -8.90
N ILE A 17 -8.67 -0.93 -8.17
CA ILE A 17 -8.94 -2.28 -8.68
C ILE A 17 -9.99 -2.26 -9.80
N ARG A 18 -10.94 -1.34 -9.72
CA ARG A 18 -12.09 -1.30 -10.64
C ARG A 18 -12.00 -0.22 -11.70
N ASN A 19 -10.97 0.62 -11.66
CA ASN A 19 -10.93 1.75 -12.57
C ASN A 19 -10.73 1.30 -14.02
N LYS A 20 -11.67 1.66 -14.88
CA LYS A 20 -11.61 1.42 -16.31
C LYS A 20 -11.66 2.72 -17.12
N SER A 21 -11.59 3.84 -16.41
CA SER A 21 -11.62 5.18 -16.98
C SER A 21 -10.25 5.84 -16.88
N ILE A 22 -10.22 7.15 -17.01
CA ILE A 22 -9.01 7.96 -16.85
C ILE A 22 -8.46 7.79 -15.44
N GLY A 23 -7.16 7.67 -15.31
CA GLY A 23 -6.47 7.57 -14.05
C GLY A 23 -5.76 6.25 -13.85
N PRO A 24 -5.18 6.07 -12.67
CA PRO A 24 -4.44 4.86 -12.36
C PRO A 24 -5.35 3.67 -12.14
N TYR A 25 -4.81 2.49 -12.39
CA TYR A 25 -5.49 1.23 -12.09
C TYR A 25 -4.46 0.22 -11.59
N ALA A 26 -4.92 -0.70 -10.76
CA ALA A 26 -4.04 -1.62 -10.06
C ALA A 26 -4.62 -3.03 -9.97
N SER A 27 -3.76 -3.97 -9.65
CA SER A 27 -4.16 -5.33 -9.29
C SER A 27 -3.61 -5.68 -7.92
N GLU A 28 -4.29 -6.59 -7.24
CA GLU A 28 -3.81 -7.08 -5.96
C GLU A 28 -2.78 -8.18 -6.22
N ILE A 29 -1.61 -8.08 -5.55
CA ILE A 29 -0.50 -9.01 -5.73
C ILE A 29 0.00 -9.48 -4.37
N ASP A 30 0.84 -10.51 -4.40
CA ASP A 30 1.54 -10.94 -3.19
C ASP A 30 2.66 -9.97 -2.85
N LEU A 31 2.94 -9.83 -1.56
CA LEU A 31 3.91 -8.85 -1.09
C LEU A 31 5.30 -9.07 -1.69
N TYR A 32 5.71 -10.32 -1.89
CA TYR A 32 7.04 -10.57 -2.45
C TYR A 32 7.19 -10.19 -3.93
N GLU A 33 6.08 -9.87 -4.59
CA GLU A 33 6.08 -9.38 -5.97
C GLU A 33 6.09 -7.85 -6.03
N ALA A 34 6.10 -7.19 -4.88
CA ALA A 34 5.95 -5.74 -4.81
C ALA A 34 7.13 -4.99 -5.42
N GLU A 35 6.83 -3.86 -6.01
CA GLU A 35 7.81 -2.97 -6.64
C GLU A 35 7.70 -1.57 -6.08
N LEU A 36 8.70 -0.73 -6.38
CA LEU A 36 8.64 0.68 -6.00
C LEU A 36 7.38 1.32 -6.55
N GLY A 37 6.73 2.11 -5.73
CA GLY A 37 5.49 2.79 -6.11
C GLY A 37 4.24 2.00 -5.85
N ASP A 38 4.35 0.73 -5.49
CA ASP A 38 3.18 -0.07 -5.14
C ASP A 38 2.63 0.36 -3.79
N ILE A 39 1.36 0.04 -3.59
CA ILE A 39 0.62 0.47 -2.40
C ILE A 39 0.44 -0.71 -1.47
N ILE A 40 0.67 -0.47 -0.18
CA ILE A 40 0.41 -1.47 0.86
C ILE A 40 -0.68 -0.93 1.76
N GLN A 41 -1.65 -1.78 2.07
CA GLN A 41 -2.67 -1.48 3.06
C GLN A 41 -2.58 -2.46 4.20
N LEU A 42 -2.53 -1.93 5.41
CA LEU A 42 -2.49 -2.74 6.63
C LEU A 42 -3.82 -2.62 7.36
N GLY A 43 -4.22 -3.69 8.00
CA GLY A 43 -5.50 -3.68 8.69
C GLY A 43 -5.63 -4.71 9.79
N GLY A 44 -6.84 -4.79 10.31
CA GLY A 44 -7.25 -5.70 11.35
C GLY A 44 -8.67 -6.19 11.11
N ASN A 45 -9.35 -6.58 12.17
CA ASN A 45 -10.68 -7.18 12.06
C ASN A 45 -11.73 -6.30 11.40
N ASN A 46 -11.60 -4.99 11.53
CA ASN A 46 -12.60 -4.05 11.03
C ASN A 46 -12.29 -3.52 9.64
N GLY A 47 -11.19 -3.94 9.04
CA GLY A 47 -10.82 -3.50 7.71
C GLY A 47 -9.40 -2.98 7.65
N TYR A 48 -9.08 -2.36 6.51
CA TYR A 48 -7.75 -1.78 6.30
C TYR A 48 -7.78 -0.32 6.72
N TYR A 49 -6.90 0.04 7.64
CA TYR A 49 -6.89 1.37 8.26
C TYR A 49 -5.63 2.18 7.93
N HIS A 50 -4.66 1.59 7.25
CA HIS A 50 -3.40 2.25 6.97
C HIS A 50 -2.98 2.00 5.53
N THR A 51 -2.73 3.07 4.78
CA THR A 51 -2.35 2.99 3.37
C THR A 51 -0.99 3.65 3.20
N MET A 52 -0.08 2.96 2.54
CA MET A 52 1.31 3.39 2.41
C MET A 52 1.82 3.11 1.00
N ILE A 53 2.91 3.79 0.64
CA ILE A 53 3.58 3.58 -0.65
C ILE A 53 4.96 3.00 -0.39
N ILE A 54 5.35 2.03 -1.20
CA ILE A 54 6.70 1.48 -1.15
C ILE A 54 7.64 2.48 -1.80
N THR A 55 8.60 2.98 -1.03
CA THR A 55 9.53 3.99 -1.49
C THR A 55 10.98 3.51 -1.54
N GLY A 56 11.24 2.27 -1.13
CA GLY A 56 12.57 1.73 -1.19
C GLY A 56 12.62 0.28 -0.75
N PHE A 57 13.76 -0.31 -0.94
CA PHE A 57 14.07 -1.65 -0.46
C PHE A 57 15.43 -1.60 0.20
N GLU A 58 15.55 -2.30 1.32
CA GLU A 58 16.79 -2.37 2.06
C GLU A 58 17.08 -3.82 2.39
N SER A 59 18.32 -4.23 2.24
CA SER A 59 18.72 -5.61 2.44
C SER A 59 19.66 -5.72 3.62
N TYR A 60 19.32 -6.59 4.57
CA TYR A 60 20.15 -6.89 5.73
C TYR A 60 20.43 -8.39 5.74
N GLY A 61 21.66 -8.77 5.49
CA GLY A 61 21.97 -10.18 5.41
C GLY A 61 21.17 -10.85 4.30
N ASN A 62 20.34 -11.81 4.67
CA ASN A 62 19.51 -12.53 3.70
C ASN A 62 18.10 -12.00 3.59
N ASP A 63 17.76 -10.97 4.38
CA ASP A 63 16.41 -10.42 4.41
C ASP A 63 16.35 -9.14 3.63
N ASN A 64 15.25 -8.94 2.93
CA ASN A 64 14.95 -7.69 2.27
C ASN A 64 13.88 -6.96 3.07
N ALA A 65 14.18 -5.74 3.47
CA ALA A 65 13.21 -4.90 4.16
C ALA A 65 12.54 -3.99 3.14
N ILE A 66 11.23 -3.94 3.17
CA ILE A 66 10.46 -3.02 2.37
C ILE A 66 10.38 -1.71 3.14
N LEU A 67 10.78 -0.63 2.50
CA LEU A 67 10.70 0.71 3.08
C LEU A 67 9.46 1.40 2.54
N ILE A 68 8.68 1.96 3.43
CA ILE A 68 7.43 2.61 3.06
C ILE A 68 7.42 4.06 3.50
N SER A 69 6.59 4.83 2.85
CA SER A 69 6.28 6.20 3.26
C SER A 69 4.77 6.38 3.25
N THR A 70 4.31 7.21 4.17
CA THR A 70 2.91 7.61 4.23
C THR A 70 2.84 9.12 4.09
N HIS A 71 1.66 9.65 4.01
CA HIS A 71 1.48 11.10 3.99
C HIS A 71 1.77 11.75 5.34
N THR A 72 2.00 10.96 6.38
CA THR A 72 2.35 11.48 7.69
C THR A 72 3.85 11.70 7.79
N TYR A 73 4.25 12.76 8.46
CA TYR A 73 5.64 13.20 8.51
C TYR A 73 6.58 12.26 9.26
N ASP A 74 6.06 11.37 10.07
CA ASP A 74 6.85 10.43 10.87
C ASP A 74 7.09 9.10 10.18
N ALA A 75 6.64 8.95 8.95
CA ALA A 75 6.77 7.68 8.24
C ALA A 75 7.39 7.91 6.85
N ASN A 76 8.67 8.27 6.87
CA ASN A 76 9.46 8.45 5.65
C ASN A 76 10.55 7.39 5.62
N GLN A 77 10.49 6.47 4.64
CA GLN A 77 11.46 5.38 4.49
C GLN A 77 11.49 4.45 5.71
N ARG A 78 10.35 4.26 6.34
CA ARG A 78 10.25 3.39 7.51
C ARG A 78 10.11 1.93 7.06
N PRO A 79 10.86 0.97 7.67
CA PRO A 79 10.71 -0.42 7.31
C PRO A 79 9.30 -0.95 7.63
N LEU A 80 8.73 -1.71 6.69
CA LEU A 80 7.39 -2.27 6.84
C LEU A 80 7.30 -3.17 8.07
N ASN A 81 8.35 -3.93 8.36
CA ASN A 81 8.35 -4.89 9.47
C ASN A 81 8.32 -4.23 10.85
N THR A 82 8.37 -2.91 10.92
CA THR A 82 8.24 -2.18 12.19
C THR A 82 6.79 -1.84 12.52
N TYR A 83 5.86 -2.15 11.63
CA TYR A 83 4.43 -1.92 11.87
C TYR A 83 3.80 -3.15 12.49
N ILE A 84 2.78 -2.93 13.30
CA ILE A 84 1.98 -4.00 13.89
C ILE A 84 0.65 -4.05 13.13
N TYR A 85 0.33 -5.22 12.58
CA TYR A 85 -0.91 -5.38 11.82
C TYR A 85 -1.36 -6.85 11.88
N GLU A 86 -2.63 -7.08 11.59
CA GLU A 86 -3.19 -8.42 11.54
C GLU A 86 -3.35 -8.93 10.12
N LYS A 87 -3.53 -8.02 9.15
CA LYS A 87 -3.63 -8.39 7.75
C LYS A 87 -3.02 -7.32 6.87
N LEU A 88 -2.66 -7.73 5.67
CA LEU A 88 -1.96 -6.87 4.72
C LEU A 88 -2.44 -7.21 3.31
N ARG A 89 -2.53 -6.20 2.46
CA ARG A 89 -2.66 -6.43 1.02
C ARG A 89 -1.77 -5.46 0.28
N CYS A 90 -1.33 -5.87 -0.90
CA CYS A 90 -0.45 -5.08 -1.75
C CYS A 90 -1.14 -4.86 -3.09
N LEU A 91 -1.11 -3.63 -3.57
CA LEU A 91 -1.70 -3.25 -4.85
C LEU A 91 -0.59 -2.80 -5.78
N HIS A 92 -0.43 -3.52 -6.89
CA HIS A 92 0.54 -3.15 -7.92
C HIS A 92 -0.13 -2.20 -8.90
N ILE A 93 0.47 -1.03 -9.11
CA ILE A 93 -0.02 -0.06 -10.07
C ILE A 93 0.32 -0.56 -11.46
N GLU A 94 -0.69 -0.98 -12.19
CA GLU A 94 -0.51 -1.57 -13.53
C GLU A 94 -0.28 -0.52 -14.59
N GLY A 95 -0.87 0.65 -14.42
CA GLY A 95 -0.74 1.69 -15.40
C GLY A 95 -1.64 2.87 -15.10
N PHE A 96 -1.71 3.76 -16.07
CA PHE A 96 -2.49 4.99 -15.97
C PHE A 96 -3.13 5.25 -17.32
N ARG A 97 -4.45 5.37 -17.34
CA ARG A 97 -5.19 5.62 -18.59
C ARG A 97 -5.34 7.11 -18.83
N ILE A 98 -5.00 7.51 -20.04
CA ILE A 98 -5.12 8.89 -20.52
C ILE A 98 -6.00 8.85 -21.77
N PHE A 99 -7.07 9.60 -21.75
CA PHE A 99 -7.97 9.69 -22.91
C PHE A 99 -8.11 11.11 -23.40
#